data_7ee69e04156d158d0d0de1ac2d6ad136
#
_entry.id   7ee69e04156d158d0d0de1ac2d6ad136
#
_cell.length_a   1.000
_cell.length_b   1.000
_cell.length_c   1.000
_cell.angle_alpha   90.00
_cell.angle_beta   90.00
_cell.angle_gamma   90.00
#
_symmetry.space_group_name_H-M   'P 1'
#
loop_
_entity.id
_entity.type
_entity.pdbx_description
1 polymer ?
#
loop_
_entity_poly.entity_id
_entity_poly.type
_entity_poly.pdbx_seq_one_letter_code
_entity_poly.pdbx_strand_id
1 'polypeptide(L)'
;EGGDHGPGTQTTRVTNQCHDITAYPEVGLAAGACSGNGILLDISDPANPTRIAEVIDPGFAYWHSATFSNDGRKVVFTDEWGGGSRPRCRPADPLTWGADAIYDIVDNEMQFRSYFKMPAPQTEQENCVAHNGSLIPVPGRDIMVQAWYQGGISVFDFTDSSNPQEIAFFDRGPVDAEELILGGYWSAYWFEGLIYGTEIARGFDVLELLPSDYLSENEIKAASLRS
;
A
#
# COMPACT_ATOMS: atom_id res chain seq x y z
N GLU A 1 11.97 -13.39 -11.20
CA GLU A 1 11.08 -12.76 -12.19
C GLU A 1 9.79 -13.56 -12.31
N GLY A 2 8.70 -13.02 -11.80
CA GLY A 2 7.42 -13.69 -11.78
C GLY A 2 7.40 -14.92 -10.85
N GLY A 3 6.38 -15.11 -10.08
CA GLY A 3 6.19 -16.26 -9.18
C GLY A 3 4.99 -17.11 -9.61
N ASP A 4 4.99 -18.36 -9.21
CA ASP A 4 3.81 -19.21 -9.23
C ASP A 4 3.25 -19.26 -7.82
N HIS A 5 2.05 -18.74 -7.64
CA HIS A 5 1.41 -18.64 -6.33
C HIS A 5 0.74 -19.95 -5.87
N GLY A 6 0.90 -21.02 -6.65
CA GLY A 6 0.31 -22.32 -6.38
C GLY A 6 -1.07 -22.52 -6.97
N PRO A 7 -1.67 -23.69 -6.76
CA PRO A 7 -2.95 -24.07 -7.37
C PRO A 7 -4.09 -23.13 -7.00
N GLY A 8 -4.84 -22.68 -8.01
CA GLY A 8 -6.01 -21.81 -7.84
C GLY A 8 -5.70 -20.33 -7.62
N THR A 9 -4.44 -19.95 -7.70
CA THR A 9 -3.98 -18.57 -7.55
C THR A 9 -3.67 -17.92 -8.89
N GLN A 10 -3.44 -16.61 -8.89
CA GLN A 10 -3.00 -15.89 -10.08
C GLN A 10 -1.49 -16.09 -10.26
N THR A 11 -1.06 -16.40 -11.47
CA THR A 11 0.37 -16.41 -11.82
C THR A 11 0.89 -14.98 -11.88
N THR A 12 2.01 -14.71 -11.21
CA THR A 12 2.68 -13.41 -11.28
C THR A 12 3.14 -13.14 -12.72
N ARG A 13 2.91 -11.94 -13.18
CA ARG A 13 3.43 -11.52 -14.50
C ARG A 13 4.95 -11.46 -14.48
N VAL A 14 5.55 -11.87 -15.59
CA VAL A 14 6.98 -11.65 -15.81
C VAL A 14 7.21 -10.14 -15.95
N THR A 15 8.19 -9.63 -15.22
CA THR A 15 8.57 -8.22 -15.29
C THR A 15 9.10 -7.87 -16.67
N ASN A 16 8.50 -6.86 -17.30
CA ASN A 16 9.01 -6.24 -18.51
C ASN A 16 9.10 -4.71 -18.41
N GLN A 17 8.39 -4.14 -17.45
CA GLN A 17 8.38 -2.71 -17.10
C GLN A 17 7.84 -2.53 -15.68
N CYS A 18 8.17 -1.43 -15.02
CA CYS A 18 7.56 -1.07 -13.76
C CYS A 18 6.18 -0.45 -13.99
N HIS A 19 5.24 -0.79 -13.13
CA HIS A 19 3.92 -0.16 -13.11
C HIS A 19 4.02 1.21 -12.45
N ASP A 20 4.71 1.28 -11.31
CA ASP A 20 4.88 2.51 -10.54
C ASP A 20 6.31 2.61 -9.98
N ILE A 21 6.82 3.83 -9.86
CA ILE A 21 8.10 4.15 -9.23
C ILE A 21 7.92 5.36 -8.32
N THR A 22 8.23 5.19 -7.04
CA THR A 22 8.25 6.28 -6.07
C THR A 22 9.68 6.71 -5.79
N ALA A 23 9.98 7.98 -6.07
CA ALA A 23 11.28 8.56 -5.79
C ALA A 23 11.29 9.23 -4.40
N TYR A 24 12.38 9.02 -3.65
CA TYR A 24 12.67 9.72 -2.40
C TYR A 24 14.03 10.41 -2.50
N PRO A 25 14.08 11.61 -3.11
CA PRO A 25 15.34 12.29 -3.42
C PRO A 25 16.20 12.63 -2.20
N GLU A 26 15.56 12.89 -1.05
CA GLU A 26 16.24 13.26 0.19
C GLU A 26 17.18 12.16 0.72
N VAL A 27 16.85 10.90 0.40
CA VAL A 27 17.70 9.74 0.75
C VAL A 27 18.42 9.15 -0.44
N GLY A 28 18.23 9.71 -1.64
CA GLY A 28 18.87 9.24 -2.88
C GLY A 28 18.33 7.91 -3.40
N LEU A 29 17.12 7.51 -3.03
CA LEU A 29 16.52 6.23 -3.39
C LEU A 29 15.23 6.40 -4.19
N ALA A 30 14.94 5.41 -5.03
CA ALA A 30 13.61 5.18 -5.59
C ALA A 30 13.25 3.69 -5.49
N ALA A 31 11.98 3.40 -5.30
CA ALA A 31 11.45 2.03 -5.27
C ALA A 31 10.47 1.82 -6.42
N GLY A 32 10.65 0.74 -7.18
CA GLY A 32 9.79 0.40 -8.31
C GLY A 32 9.01 -0.88 -8.05
N ALA A 33 7.70 -0.82 -8.26
CA ALA A 33 6.83 -1.98 -8.30
C ALA A 33 6.63 -2.40 -9.77
N CYS A 34 7.23 -3.52 -10.17
CA CYS A 34 7.48 -3.83 -11.57
C CYS A 34 6.74 -5.08 -12.05
N SER A 35 5.44 -5.16 -11.75
CA SER A 35 4.56 -6.28 -12.10
C SER A 35 4.96 -7.62 -11.44
N GLY A 36 6.15 -8.12 -11.70
CA GLY A 36 6.65 -9.42 -11.21
C GLY A 36 7.64 -9.33 -10.05
N ASN A 37 8.13 -8.14 -9.73
CA ASN A 37 9.10 -7.91 -8.64
C ASN A 37 9.09 -6.46 -8.14
N GLY A 38 9.67 -6.26 -6.97
CA GLY A 38 10.04 -4.95 -6.46
C GLY A 38 11.52 -4.67 -6.69
N ILE A 39 11.88 -3.42 -6.99
CA ILE A 39 13.27 -3.00 -7.17
C ILE A 39 13.60 -1.78 -6.32
N LEU A 40 14.87 -1.66 -5.95
CA LEU A 40 15.43 -0.45 -5.33
C LEU A 40 16.45 0.15 -6.28
N LEU A 41 16.36 1.46 -6.47
CA LEU A 41 17.24 2.24 -7.33
C LEU A 41 18.02 3.25 -6.50
N ASP A 42 19.31 3.40 -6.79
CA ASP A 42 20.10 4.58 -6.41
C ASP A 42 19.82 5.68 -7.43
N ILE A 43 19.33 6.80 -6.96
CA ILE A 43 19.04 8.01 -7.74
C ILE A 43 19.86 9.21 -7.27
N SER A 44 21.01 8.99 -6.60
CA SER A 44 21.93 10.05 -6.21
C SER A 44 22.40 10.88 -7.41
N ASP A 45 22.55 10.24 -8.57
CA ASP A 45 22.59 10.90 -9.88
C ASP A 45 21.29 10.60 -10.64
N PRO A 46 20.28 11.50 -10.61
CA PRO A 46 18.98 11.23 -11.23
C PRO A 46 19.03 11.11 -12.76
N ALA A 47 20.12 11.51 -13.40
CA ALA A 47 20.32 11.32 -14.84
C ALA A 47 20.81 9.90 -15.17
N ASN A 48 21.37 9.19 -14.20
CA ASN A 48 21.93 7.85 -14.36
C ASN A 48 21.49 6.93 -13.21
N PRO A 49 20.17 6.64 -13.04
CA PRO A 49 19.70 5.79 -11.97
C PRO A 49 20.24 4.37 -12.12
N THR A 50 20.64 3.75 -11.03
CA THR A 50 21.15 2.36 -11.03
C THR A 50 20.33 1.47 -10.12
N ARG A 51 19.98 0.26 -10.58
CA ARG A 51 19.31 -0.73 -9.74
C ARG A 51 20.32 -1.32 -8.76
N ILE A 52 20.02 -1.23 -7.45
CA ILE A 52 20.89 -1.71 -6.38
C ILE A 52 20.34 -2.95 -5.68
N ALA A 53 19.02 -3.18 -5.69
CA ALA A 53 18.40 -4.40 -5.16
C ALA A 53 17.14 -4.78 -5.90
N GLU A 54 16.73 -6.05 -5.74
CA GLU A 54 15.43 -6.55 -6.18
C GLU A 54 14.89 -7.59 -5.19
N VAL A 55 13.56 -7.70 -5.12
CA VAL A 55 12.86 -8.71 -4.34
C VAL A 55 11.75 -9.34 -5.15
N ILE A 56 11.54 -10.62 -4.93
CA ILE A 56 10.44 -11.42 -5.47
C ILE A 56 9.68 -12.00 -4.28
N ASP A 57 8.37 -11.98 -4.34
CA ASP A 57 7.51 -12.58 -3.34
C ASP A 57 6.53 -13.54 -4.03
N PRO A 58 6.58 -14.84 -3.73
CA PRO A 58 5.66 -15.82 -4.30
C PRO A 58 4.21 -15.61 -3.83
N GLY A 59 3.97 -14.82 -2.78
CA GLY A 59 2.64 -14.40 -2.33
C GLY A 59 2.01 -13.30 -3.18
N PHE A 60 2.83 -12.56 -3.97
CA PHE A 60 2.36 -11.43 -4.78
C PHE A 60 2.01 -11.84 -6.22
N ALA A 61 0.87 -11.38 -6.69
CA ALA A 61 0.43 -11.57 -8.06
C ALA A 61 0.79 -10.41 -8.98
N TYR A 62 0.71 -9.18 -8.49
CA TYR A 62 1.00 -7.99 -9.28
C TYR A 62 1.59 -6.86 -8.41
N TRP A 63 2.90 -6.67 -8.50
CA TRP A 63 3.60 -5.57 -7.84
C TRP A 63 3.18 -4.24 -8.46
N HIS A 64 2.40 -3.45 -7.69
CA HIS A 64 1.67 -2.30 -8.20
C HIS A 64 2.27 -0.97 -7.81
N SER A 65 2.44 -0.70 -6.51
CA SER A 65 2.99 0.55 -6.01
C SER A 65 3.99 0.33 -4.89
N ALA A 66 4.76 1.37 -4.57
CA ALA A 66 5.76 1.37 -3.51
C ALA A 66 5.65 2.67 -2.70
N THR A 67 5.80 2.57 -1.36
CA THR A 67 5.79 3.73 -0.46
C THR A 67 6.90 3.58 0.56
N PHE A 68 7.78 4.59 0.69
CA PHE A 68 8.84 4.60 1.71
C PHE A 68 8.32 4.98 3.09
N SER A 69 9.03 4.55 4.15
CA SER A 69 8.90 5.12 5.49
C SER A 69 9.44 6.55 5.55
N ASN A 70 9.13 7.29 6.61
CA ASN A 70 9.55 8.69 6.79
C ASN A 70 11.08 8.89 6.73
N ASP A 71 11.86 7.90 7.11
CA ASP A 71 13.32 7.94 7.10
C ASP A 71 13.96 7.22 5.91
N GLY A 72 13.14 6.65 5.01
CA GLY A 72 13.60 5.92 3.84
C GLY A 72 14.23 4.55 4.14
N ARG A 73 14.09 4.04 5.38
CA ARG A 73 14.66 2.75 5.79
C ARG A 73 13.72 1.57 5.64
N LYS A 74 12.49 1.82 5.24
CA LYS A 74 11.50 0.80 4.93
C LYS A 74 10.82 1.13 3.62
N VAL A 75 10.32 0.11 2.96
CA VAL A 75 9.45 0.24 1.79
C VAL A 75 8.29 -0.72 1.91
N VAL A 76 7.10 -0.24 1.59
CA VAL A 76 5.87 -1.01 1.50
C VAL A 76 5.53 -1.17 0.02
N PHE A 77 5.42 -2.41 -0.45
CA PHE A 77 4.91 -2.71 -1.79
C PHE A 77 3.48 -3.23 -1.71
N THR A 78 2.67 -2.88 -2.69
CA THR A 78 1.28 -3.33 -2.77
C THR A 78 1.10 -4.41 -3.83
N ASP A 79 0.26 -5.42 -3.54
CA ASP A 79 -0.17 -6.46 -4.48
C ASP A 79 -1.57 -6.14 -5.02
N GLU A 80 -1.64 -5.58 -6.21
CA GLU A 80 -2.92 -5.37 -6.90
C GLU A 80 -3.37 -6.66 -7.59
N TRP A 81 -3.64 -7.68 -6.82
CA TRP A 81 -4.07 -9.00 -7.32
C TRP A 81 -5.27 -8.89 -8.28
N GLY A 82 -5.07 -9.33 -9.51
CA GLY A 82 -6.14 -9.35 -10.50
C GLY A 82 -6.55 -7.97 -11.03
N GLY A 83 -5.72 -6.93 -10.81
CA GLY A 83 -6.02 -5.56 -11.24
C GLY A 83 -7.23 -4.99 -10.51
N GLY A 84 -7.38 -5.31 -9.22
CA GLY A 84 -8.43 -4.76 -8.36
C GLY A 84 -9.86 -5.12 -8.76
N SER A 85 -10.08 -6.07 -9.66
CA SER A 85 -11.41 -6.33 -10.22
C SER A 85 -12.21 -7.42 -9.51
N ARG A 86 -11.66 -8.03 -8.46
CA ARG A 86 -12.25 -9.18 -7.76
C ARG A 86 -12.27 -8.98 -6.24
N PRO A 87 -13.18 -9.67 -5.53
CA PRO A 87 -13.14 -9.72 -4.08
C PRO A 87 -11.94 -10.56 -3.62
N ARG A 88 -11.03 -9.94 -2.84
CA ARG A 88 -9.85 -10.59 -2.26
C ARG A 88 -9.67 -10.28 -0.78
N CYS A 89 -10.68 -9.66 -0.15
CA CYS A 89 -10.71 -9.36 1.28
C CYS A 89 -11.82 -10.10 2.01
N ARG A 90 -12.28 -11.25 1.48
CA ARG A 90 -13.32 -12.06 2.12
C ARG A 90 -12.72 -12.87 3.28
N PRO A 91 -13.54 -13.34 4.23
CA PRO A 91 -13.07 -14.16 5.36
C PRO A 91 -12.29 -15.41 4.95
N ALA A 92 -12.57 -15.95 3.75
CA ALA A 92 -11.91 -17.15 3.22
C ALA A 92 -10.62 -16.86 2.46
N ASP A 93 -10.34 -15.60 2.13
CA ASP A 93 -9.14 -15.23 1.37
C ASP A 93 -7.92 -15.20 2.30
N PRO A 94 -6.76 -15.74 1.88
CA PRO A 94 -5.52 -15.62 2.63
C PRO A 94 -5.13 -14.16 2.89
N LEU A 95 -4.65 -13.87 4.08
CA LEU A 95 -4.22 -12.52 4.47
C LEU A 95 -2.99 -12.02 3.71
N THR A 96 -2.34 -12.88 2.94
CA THR A 96 -1.18 -12.54 2.10
C THR A 96 -1.55 -12.20 0.66
N TRP A 97 -2.83 -12.41 0.26
CA TRP A 97 -3.28 -12.13 -1.09
C TRP A 97 -3.80 -10.70 -1.24
N GLY A 98 -3.33 -10.00 -2.26
CA GLY A 98 -3.71 -8.60 -2.46
C GLY A 98 -3.43 -7.74 -1.23
N ALA A 99 -2.30 -7.97 -0.60
CA ALA A 99 -1.84 -7.33 0.63
C ALA A 99 -0.67 -6.38 0.36
N ASP A 100 -0.25 -5.66 1.38
CA ASP A 100 1.02 -4.95 1.40
C ASP A 100 2.13 -5.89 1.89
N ALA A 101 3.33 -5.80 1.32
CA ALA A 101 4.53 -6.43 1.86
C ALA A 101 5.50 -5.35 2.34
N ILE A 102 5.95 -5.48 3.58
CA ILE A 102 6.82 -4.52 4.24
C ILE A 102 8.25 -5.07 4.28
N TYR A 103 9.19 -4.26 3.81
CA TYR A 103 10.61 -4.57 3.79
C TYR A 103 11.40 -3.50 4.54
N ASP A 104 12.37 -3.93 5.36
CA ASP A 104 13.41 -3.04 5.85
C ASP A 104 14.53 -2.91 4.81
N ILE A 105 15.07 -1.71 4.64
CA ILE A 105 16.23 -1.45 3.79
C ILE A 105 17.47 -1.39 4.68
N VAL A 106 18.33 -2.40 4.58
CA VAL A 106 19.56 -2.55 5.36
C VAL A 106 20.71 -2.77 4.40
N ASP A 107 21.70 -1.92 4.43
CA ASP A 107 22.89 -1.99 3.55
C ASP A 107 22.53 -2.10 2.06
N ASN A 108 21.52 -1.36 1.62
CA ASN A 108 20.93 -1.37 0.26
C ASN A 108 20.25 -2.69 -0.14
N GLU A 109 19.97 -3.58 0.80
CA GLU A 109 19.21 -4.81 0.60
C GLU A 109 17.81 -4.67 1.20
N MET A 110 16.81 -5.22 0.53
CA MET A 110 15.42 -5.25 1.02
C MET A 110 15.16 -6.56 1.76
N GLN A 111 14.93 -6.48 3.07
CA GLN A 111 14.67 -7.61 3.96
C GLN A 111 13.18 -7.67 4.30
N PHE A 112 12.50 -8.72 3.85
CA PHE A 112 11.09 -8.94 4.17
C PHE A 112 10.85 -8.99 5.68
N ARG A 113 9.77 -8.34 6.14
CA ARG A 113 9.36 -8.32 7.54
C ARG A 113 7.98 -8.92 7.76
N SER A 114 6.97 -8.40 7.12
CA SER A 114 5.60 -8.85 7.30
C SER A 114 4.71 -8.45 6.14
N TYR A 115 3.48 -8.98 6.16
CA TYR A 115 2.38 -8.46 5.36
C TYR A 115 1.45 -7.61 6.23
N PHE A 116 0.83 -6.63 5.61
CA PHE A 116 -0.35 -5.97 6.14
C PHE A 116 -1.52 -6.14 5.19
N LYS A 117 -2.69 -6.47 5.74
CA LYS A 117 -3.96 -6.46 5.04
C LYS A 117 -5.00 -5.88 5.95
N MET A 118 -5.91 -5.07 5.40
CA MET A 118 -7.03 -4.54 6.16
C MET A 118 -7.75 -5.67 6.91
N PRO A 119 -8.02 -5.52 8.22
CA PRO A 119 -8.52 -6.65 9.03
C PRO A 119 -10.02 -6.91 8.87
N ALA A 120 -10.79 -5.91 8.42
CA ALA A 120 -12.23 -6.05 8.26
C ALA A 120 -12.57 -6.85 7.00
N PRO A 121 -13.22 -8.04 7.12
CA PRO A 121 -13.56 -8.85 5.96
C PRO A 121 -14.69 -8.19 5.16
N GLN A 122 -14.56 -8.27 3.83
CA GLN A 122 -15.49 -7.71 2.87
C GLN A 122 -16.40 -8.78 2.26
N THR A 123 -17.42 -8.37 1.53
CA THR A 123 -18.38 -9.25 0.88
C THR A 123 -17.92 -9.75 -0.50
N GLU A 124 -18.69 -10.62 -1.13
CA GLU A 124 -18.48 -11.08 -2.51
C GLU A 124 -18.74 -9.99 -3.56
N GLN A 125 -19.44 -8.93 -3.19
CA GLN A 125 -19.82 -7.81 -4.05
C GLN A 125 -18.78 -6.67 -4.04
N GLU A 126 -17.72 -6.81 -3.25
CA GLU A 126 -16.70 -5.77 -3.08
C GLU A 126 -15.36 -6.19 -3.70
N ASN A 127 -14.98 -5.53 -4.81
CA ASN A 127 -13.60 -5.66 -5.28
C ASN A 127 -12.67 -5.02 -4.25
N CYS A 128 -11.67 -5.76 -3.82
CA CYS A 128 -10.80 -5.35 -2.73
C CYS A 128 -9.42 -6.00 -2.82
N VAL A 129 -8.39 -5.18 -2.91
CA VAL A 129 -6.96 -5.49 -2.77
C VAL A 129 -6.22 -4.23 -2.35
N ALA A 130 -4.96 -4.35 -1.91
CA ALA A 130 -4.08 -3.21 -1.71
C ALA A 130 -3.88 -2.41 -3.00
N HIS A 131 -3.97 -1.09 -2.92
CA HIS A 131 -3.78 -0.19 -4.05
C HIS A 131 -2.87 0.99 -3.68
N ASN A 132 -3.16 2.21 -4.10
CA ASN A 132 -2.31 3.36 -3.84
C ASN A 132 -2.51 3.93 -2.44
N GLY A 133 -1.42 4.39 -1.85
CA GLY A 133 -1.43 5.05 -0.56
C GLY A 133 -0.32 6.08 -0.43
N SER A 134 -0.29 6.76 0.71
CA SER A 134 0.76 7.73 1.03
C SER A 134 1.10 7.72 2.51
N LEU A 135 2.28 8.24 2.85
CA LEU A 135 2.66 8.44 4.24
C LEU A 135 1.83 9.55 4.90
N ILE A 136 1.54 9.36 6.18
CA ILE A 136 1.15 10.41 7.11
C ILE A 136 2.42 10.75 7.92
N PRO A 137 3.02 11.94 7.75
CA PRO A 137 4.36 12.23 8.25
C PRO A 137 4.38 12.55 9.76
N VAL A 138 3.94 11.59 10.58
CA VAL A 138 3.99 11.69 12.05
C VAL A 138 5.44 11.57 12.51
N PRO A 139 5.97 12.54 13.28
CA PRO A 139 7.33 12.48 13.77
C PRO A 139 7.64 11.23 14.59
N GLY A 140 8.64 10.45 14.12
CA GLY A 140 9.11 9.24 14.82
C GLY A 140 8.23 8.02 14.68
N ARG A 141 7.21 8.07 13.80
CA ARG A 141 6.36 6.92 13.47
C ARG A 141 6.22 6.79 11.96
N ASP A 142 6.07 5.57 11.49
CA ASP A 142 5.78 5.25 10.09
C ASP A 142 4.32 4.86 9.97
N ILE A 143 3.52 5.80 9.49
CA ILE A 143 2.08 5.64 9.34
C ILE A 143 1.72 5.85 7.87
N MET A 144 0.92 4.96 7.31
CA MET A 144 0.46 5.01 5.93
C MET A 144 -1.07 5.05 5.89
N VAL A 145 -1.61 5.87 4.98
CA VAL A 145 -3.00 5.77 4.54
C VAL A 145 -3.03 5.01 3.22
N GLN A 146 -3.91 4.01 3.14
CA GLN A 146 -3.96 3.02 2.06
C GLN A 146 -5.38 2.89 1.51
N ALA A 147 -5.51 2.89 0.18
CA ALA A 147 -6.75 2.58 -0.53
C ALA A 147 -6.86 1.07 -0.77
N TRP A 148 -8.08 0.52 -0.60
CA TRP A 148 -8.41 -0.90 -0.75
C TRP A 148 -9.59 -1.12 -1.70
N TYR A 149 -9.78 -0.25 -2.70
CA TYR A 149 -10.98 -0.25 -3.53
C TYR A 149 -12.25 -0.17 -2.66
N GLN A 150 -13.22 -1.10 -2.82
CA GLN A 150 -14.45 -1.09 -2.01
C GLN A 150 -14.21 -1.50 -0.56
N GLY A 151 -13.05 -2.09 -0.21
CA GLY A 151 -12.64 -2.25 1.19
C GLY A 151 -12.39 -0.93 1.90
N GLY A 152 -12.45 0.20 1.19
CA GLY A 152 -12.38 1.52 1.77
C GLY A 152 -10.95 2.06 1.89
N ILE A 153 -10.70 2.79 2.95
CA ILE A 153 -9.41 3.37 3.31
C ILE A 153 -9.01 2.84 4.68
N SER A 154 -7.76 2.40 4.79
CA SER A 154 -7.13 1.99 6.04
C SER A 154 -5.98 2.93 6.38
N VAL A 155 -5.83 3.28 7.64
CA VAL A 155 -4.63 3.95 8.16
C VAL A 155 -3.94 2.95 9.07
N PHE A 156 -2.68 2.64 8.80
CA PHE A 156 -1.96 1.67 9.59
C PHE A 156 -0.56 2.17 9.99
N ASP A 157 -0.14 1.74 11.16
CA ASP A 157 1.18 1.98 11.72
C ASP A 157 2.09 0.79 11.43
N PHE A 158 3.21 1.03 10.74
CA PHE A 158 4.26 0.06 10.46
C PHE A 158 5.62 0.49 11.04
N THR A 159 5.59 1.29 12.10
CA THR A 159 6.80 1.68 12.85
C THR A 159 7.57 0.43 13.29
N ASP A 160 6.86 -0.59 13.79
CA ASP A 160 7.36 -1.96 13.87
C ASP A 160 6.99 -2.70 12.57
N SER A 161 7.96 -2.78 11.66
CA SER A 161 7.77 -3.42 10.35
C SER A 161 7.40 -4.90 10.42
N SER A 162 7.61 -5.56 11.58
CA SER A 162 7.25 -6.95 11.81
C SER A 162 5.84 -7.15 12.37
N ASN A 163 5.19 -6.06 12.81
CA ASN A 163 3.87 -6.11 13.44
C ASN A 163 3.02 -4.86 13.11
N PRO A 164 2.69 -4.63 11.82
CA PRO A 164 1.87 -3.50 11.41
C PRO A 164 0.44 -3.61 11.98
N GLN A 165 -0.15 -2.47 12.33
CA GLN A 165 -1.47 -2.41 12.96
C GLN A 165 -2.35 -1.35 12.31
N GLU A 166 -3.59 -1.70 11.96
CA GLU A 166 -4.59 -0.71 11.58
C GLU A 166 -4.95 0.16 12.79
N ILE A 167 -4.94 1.48 12.60
CA ILE A 167 -5.22 2.45 13.65
C ILE A 167 -6.43 3.34 13.36
N ALA A 168 -6.87 3.39 12.10
CA ALA A 168 -8.11 4.03 11.69
C ALA A 168 -8.56 3.45 10.34
N PHE A 169 -9.84 3.59 10.02
CA PHE A 169 -10.41 3.16 8.75
C PHE A 169 -11.64 3.98 8.35
N PHE A 170 -11.96 3.94 7.08
CA PHE A 170 -13.22 4.43 6.53
C PHE A 170 -13.72 3.49 5.45
N ASP A 171 -14.93 2.97 5.60
CA ASP A 171 -15.56 2.02 4.70
C ASP A 171 -17.04 2.38 4.51
N ARG A 172 -17.54 2.25 3.27
CA ARG A 172 -18.93 2.53 2.90
C ARG A 172 -19.73 1.28 2.56
N GLY A 173 -19.05 0.13 2.54
CA GLY A 173 -19.62 -1.10 2.00
C GLY A 173 -19.78 -1.08 0.47
N PRO A 174 -20.36 -2.13 -0.11
CA PRO A 174 -20.45 -2.34 -1.54
C PRO A 174 -21.19 -1.21 -2.28
N VAL A 175 -20.80 -0.97 -3.54
CA VAL A 175 -21.53 -0.07 -4.43
C VAL A 175 -22.94 -0.60 -4.69
N ASP A 176 -23.05 -1.91 -4.86
CA ASP A 176 -24.30 -2.65 -4.97
C ASP A 176 -24.26 -3.87 -4.07
N ALA A 177 -25.34 -4.13 -3.32
CA ALA A 177 -25.38 -5.22 -2.34
C ALA A 177 -25.63 -6.61 -2.97
N GLU A 178 -26.08 -6.67 -4.23
CA GLU A 178 -26.45 -7.89 -4.92
C GLU A 178 -25.49 -8.27 -6.04
N GLU A 179 -24.85 -7.27 -6.68
CA GLU A 179 -23.95 -7.45 -7.81
C GLU A 179 -22.56 -6.87 -7.55
N LEU A 180 -21.53 -7.55 -8.05
CA LEU A 180 -20.17 -7.01 -8.05
C LEU A 180 -20.03 -5.92 -9.11
N ILE A 181 -20.16 -4.67 -8.69
CA ILE A 181 -19.87 -3.48 -9.49
C ILE A 181 -18.48 -2.98 -9.10
N LEU A 182 -17.64 -2.68 -10.08
CA LEU A 182 -16.32 -2.11 -9.79
C LEU A 182 -16.45 -0.72 -9.18
N GLY A 183 -15.81 -0.51 -8.05
CA GLY A 183 -15.86 0.73 -7.30
C GLY A 183 -14.76 0.80 -6.25
N GLY A 184 -14.91 1.76 -5.35
CA GLY A 184 -14.04 1.94 -4.23
C GLY A 184 -12.85 2.85 -4.49
N TYR A 185 -12.00 3.01 -3.49
CA TYR A 185 -10.93 3.98 -3.51
C TYR A 185 -9.76 3.54 -4.40
N TRP A 186 -9.46 4.36 -5.41
CA TRP A 186 -8.29 4.21 -6.27
C TRP A 186 -7.02 4.67 -5.56
N SER A 187 -7.08 5.79 -4.85
CA SER A 187 -5.96 6.38 -4.16
C SER A 187 -6.39 7.06 -2.88
N ALA A 188 -5.48 7.11 -1.90
CA ALA A 188 -5.63 7.86 -0.67
C ALA A 188 -4.34 8.66 -0.40
N TYR A 189 -4.46 9.96 -0.22
CA TYR A 189 -3.33 10.86 0.00
C TYR A 189 -3.54 11.72 1.23
N TRP A 190 -2.49 11.84 2.04
CA TRP A 190 -2.41 12.82 3.11
C TRP A 190 -1.87 14.15 2.57
N PHE A 191 -2.58 15.23 2.86
CA PHE A 191 -2.12 16.58 2.54
C PHE A 191 -2.75 17.60 3.49
N GLU A 192 -1.92 18.48 4.08
CA GLU A 192 -2.34 19.56 4.98
C GLU A 192 -3.35 19.14 6.09
N GLY A 193 -3.16 17.97 6.68
CA GLY A 193 -3.98 17.49 7.80
C GLY A 193 -5.25 16.74 7.41
N LEU A 194 -5.49 16.52 6.12
CA LEU A 194 -6.65 15.80 5.61
C LEU A 194 -6.23 14.61 4.73
N ILE A 195 -7.11 13.66 4.61
CA ILE A 195 -6.99 12.53 3.68
C ILE A 195 -7.90 12.77 2.49
N TYR A 196 -7.34 12.67 1.30
CA TYR A 196 -8.03 12.84 0.03
C TYR A 196 -8.15 11.49 -0.66
N GLY A 197 -9.38 11.02 -0.87
CA GLY A 197 -9.66 9.74 -1.52
C GLY A 197 -10.38 9.92 -2.86
N THR A 198 -9.85 9.29 -3.92
CA THR A 198 -10.55 9.19 -5.21
C THR A 198 -11.30 7.87 -5.27
N GLU A 199 -12.61 7.93 -5.42
CA GLU A 199 -13.48 6.77 -5.43
C GLU A 199 -14.11 6.60 -6.82
N ILE A 200 -13.97 5.40 -7.39
CA ILE A 200 -14.31 5.10 -8.80
C ILE A 200 -15.78 5.35 -9.09
N ALA A 201 -16.68 4.89 -8.23
CA ALA A 201 -18.12 4.94 -8.48
C ALA A 201 -18.81 6.16 -7.85
N ARG A 202 -18.22 6.73 -6.78
CA ARG A 202 -18.86 7.76 -5.95
C ARG A 202 -18.14 9.12 -5.97
N GLY A 203 -16.98 9.20 -6.64
CA GLY A 203 -16.27 10.45 -6.90
C GLY A 203 -15.11 10.74 -5.96
N PHE A 204 -15.18 11.79 -5.16
CA PHE A 204 -14.04 12.29 -4.38
C PHE A 204 -14.45 12.62 -2.95
N ASP A 205 -13.66 12.14 -2.01
CA ASP A 205 -13.87 12.37 -0.59
C ASP A 205 -12.72 13.12 0.05
N VAL A 206 -13.06 13.94 1.03
CA VAL A 206 -12.11 14.58 1.95
C VAL A 206 -12.45 14.10 3.35
N LEU A 207 -11.51 13.44 4.00
CA LEU A 207 -11.69 12.81 5.30
C LEU A 207 -10.77 13.45 6.33
N GLU A 208 -11.27 13.59 7.54
CA GLU A 208 -10.49 14.01 8.71
C GLU A 208 -10.07 12.78 9.52
N LEU A 209 -8.79 12.70 9.86
CA LEU A 209 -8.28 11.69 10.77
C LEU A 209 -8.52 12.14 12.21
N LEU A 210 -9.38 11.42 12.92
CA LEU A 210 -9.75 11.77 14.29
C LEU A 210 -8.75 11.18 15.30
N PRO A 211 -8.47 11.89 16.42
CA PRO A 211 -7.66 11.36 17.51
C PRO A 211 -8.25 10.07 18.10
N SER A 212 -7.37 9.17 18.51
CA SER A 212 -7.73 7.90 19.14
C SER A 212 -6.68 7.50 20.19
N ASP A 213 -6.86 6.33 20.79
CA ASP A 213 -5.85 5.74 21.69
C ASP A 213 -4.56 5.37 20.95
N TYR A 214 -4.61 5.23 19.61
CA TYR A 214 -3.48 4.86 18.76
C TYR A 214 -2.75 6.06 18.16
N LEU A 215 -3.42 7.20 18.02
CA LEU A 215 -2.88 8.41 17.42
C LEU A 215 -3.49 9.66 18.07
N SER A 216 -2.66 10.42 18.77
CA SER A 216 -3.10 11.60 19.52
C SER A 216 -3.34 12.81 18.60
N GLU A 217 -4.13 13.77 19.09
CA GLU A 217 -4.34 15.06 18.41
C GLU A 217 -3.02 15.81 18.14
N ASN A 218 -2.06 15.73 19.06
CA ASN A 218 -0.75 16.37 18.88
C ASN A 218 0.07 15.75 17.76
N GLU A 219 0.01 14.42 17.58
CA GLU A 219 0.68 13.71 16.49
C GLU A 219 0.05 14.07 15.14
N ILE A 220 -1.29 14.10 15.06
CA ILE A 220 -2.01 14.51 13.85
C ILE A 220 -1.66 15.95 13.48
N LYS A 221 -1.66 16.84 14.46
CA LYS A 221 -1.26 18.25 14.25
C LYS A 221 0.20 18.38 13.82
N ALA A 222 1.10 17.58 14.37
CA ALA A 222 2.51 17.60 13.96
C ALA A 222 2.69 17.10 12.53
N ALA A 223 1.92 16.09 12.10
CA ALA A 223 1.89 15.62 10.73
C ALA A 223 1.34 16.67 9.76
N SER A 224 0.30 17.42 10.14
CA SER A 224 -0.31 18.47 9.31
C SER A 224 0.66 19.63 8.97
N LEU A 225 1.71 19.83 9.76
CA LEU A 225 2.71 20.88 9.54
C LEU A 225 3.85 20.44 8.60
N ARG A 226 3.84 19.21 8.09
CA ARG A 226 4.91 18.59 7.29
C ARG A 226 4.48 18.18 5.88
N SER A 227 3.33 18.62 5.44
CA SER A 227 2.77 18.31 4.11
C SER A 227 3.48 19.08 3.01
#